data_37d8aa97c7ace503e64f008ff2874c4d
#
_entry.id   37d8aa97c7ace503e64f008ff2874c4d
#
_cell.length_a   1.000
_cell.length_b   1.000
_cell.length_c   1.000
_cell.angle_alpha   90.00
_cell.angle_beta   90.00
_cell.angle_gamma   90.00
#
_symmetry.space_group_name_H-M   'P 1'
#
loop_
_entity.id
_entity.type
_entity.pdbx_description
1 polymer ?
#
loop_
_entity_poly.entity_id
_entity_poly.type
_entity_poly.pdbx_seq_one_letter_code
_entity_poly.pdbx_strand_id
1 'polypeptide(L)'
;VKKYNPNIILIGATNQGRDLGPRVSARLHTGLTADCTELDIDAEKKEVRWTRPAFGGNLMAMILCPDHRPQMGTVRPGVFSKEAIGAKENIEILDEDIKFEGEARTKILDFIPRDEGDEVDLVGAEFIVSGGRGLGDPKNFALIKDLADALDGTVGSSRAAVDAGWISHSHQVGQSGKTVGPRVYIAVGISGAIQHLAGINAADKVIAINKDPDAPIFGRADYGIVGDLFEVVPKLTEAIKNKKAN
;
A
#
# COMPACT_ATOMS: atom_id res chain seq x y z
N VAL A 1 28.46 2.44 -3.53
CA VAL A 1 28.66 0.97 -3.43
C VAL A 1 30.14 0.64 -3.38
N LYS A 2 30.94 1.07 -4.35
CA LYS A 2 32.38 0.73 -4.42
C LYS A 2 33.18 1.10 -3.17
N LYS A 3 32.80 2.18 -2.46
CA LYS A 3 33.50 2.65 -1.23
C LYS A 3 33.19 1.76 -0.03
N TYR A 4 31.93 1.36 0.15
CA TYR A 4 31.46 0.66 1.35
C TYR A 4 31.19 -0.84 1.15
N ASN A 5 31.12 -1.28 -0.09
CA ASN A 5 30.88 -2.67 -0.49
C ASN A 5 29.72 -3.34 0.29
N PRO A 6 28.52 -2.76 0.27
CA PRO A 6 27.39 -3.30 1.02
C PRO A 6 27.00 -4.68 0.49
N ASN A 7 26.61 -5.57 1.39
CA ASN A 7 26.11 -6.90 1.04
C ASN A 7 24.67 -6.86 0.51
N ILE A 8 23.88 -5.92 1.02
CA ILE A 8 22.45 -5.77 0.73
C ILE A 8 22.15 -4.29 0.47
N ILE A 9 21.32 -3.99 -0.53
CA ILE A 9 20.77 -2.66 -0.78
C ILE A 9 19.24 -2.76 -0.83
N LEU A 10 18.57 -2.05 0.07
CA LEU A 10 17.13 -1.89 0.11
C LEU A 10 16.75 -0.51 -0.44
N ILE A 11 15.78 -0.48 -1.33
CA ILE A 11 15.26 0.75 -1.94
C ILE A 11 13.75 0.78 -1.74
N GLY A 12 13.16 1.89 -1.28
CA GLY A 12 11.71 2.04 -1.24
C GLY A 12 11.13 1.96 -2.65
N ALA A 13 10.08 1.17 -2.88
CA ALA A 13 9.40 1.04 -4.17
C ALA A 13 8.47 2.25 -4.46
N THR A 14 8.95 3.45 -4.18
CA THR A 14 8.38 4.73 -4.64
C THR A 14 8.58 4.88 -6.15
N ASN A 15 7.97 5.88 -6.78
CA ASN A 15 8.18 6.13 -8.20
C ASN A 15 9.68 6.33 -8.54
N GLN A 16 10.41 7.10 -7.71
CA GLN A 16 11.85 7.29 -7.87
C GLN A 16 12.64 6.01 -7.63
N GLY A 17 12.28 5.24 -6.59
CA GLY A 17 12.97 4.00 -6.28
C GLY A 17 12.80 2.92 -7.34
N ARG A 18 11.61 2.86 -7.96
CA ARG A 18 11.32 1.95 -9.08
C ARG A 18 12.07 2.32 -10.37
N ASP A 19 12.44 3.58 -10.57
CA ASP A 19 13.33 4.00 -11.65
C ASP A 19 14.81 3.79 -11.29
N LEU A 20 15.22 4.20 -10.08
CA LEU A 20 16.61 4.14 -9.63
C LEU A 20 17.12 2.71 -9.46
N GLY A 21 16.35 1.84 -8.81
CA GLY A 21 16.76 0.49 -8.44
C GLY A 21 17.29 -0.34 -9.62
N PRO A 22 16.52 -0.49 -10.72
CA PRO A 22 16.95 -1.23 -11.90
C PRO A 22 18.19 -0.64 -12.56
N ARG A 23 18.31 0.69 -12.57
CA ARG A 23 19.49 1.37 -13.15
C ARG A 23 20.76 1.09 -12.34
N VAL A 24 20.63 1.10 -11.00
CA VAL A 24 21.76 0.78 -10.12
C VAL A 24 22.16 -0.69 -10.26
N SER A 25 21.19 -1.62 -10.24
CA SER A 25 21.48 -3.05 -10.37
C SER A 25 22.15 -3.39 -11.69
N ALA A 26 21.68 -2.80 -12.79
CA ALA A 26 22.29 -2.98 -14.10
C ALA A 26 23.75 -2.50 -14.15
N ARG A 27 24.05 -1.34 -13.53
CA ARG A 27 25.42 -0.81 -13.46
C ARG A 27 26.35 -1.61 -12.55
N LEU A 28 25.79 -2.31 -11.57
CA LEU A 28 26.55 -3.17 -10.65
C LEU A 28 26.62 -4.62 -11.13
N HIS A 29 25.97 -4.94 -12.26
CA HIS A 29 25.86 -6.28 -12.81
C HIS A 29 25.34 -7.30 -11.78
N THR A 30 24.29 -6.91 -11.03
CA THR A 30 23.63 -7.77 -10.04
C THR A 30 22.14 -7.84 -10.30
N GLY A 31 21.45 -8.80 -9.64
CA GLY A 31 20.00 -8.93 -9.70
C GLY A 31 19.27 -7.88 -8.84
N LEU A 32 18.00 -7.61 -9.20
CA LEU A 32 17.09 -6.81 -8.37
C LEU A 32 15.74 -7.51 -8.30
N THR A 33 15.23 -7.72 -7.09
CA THR A 33 13.84 -8.13 -6.89
C THR A 33 12.97 -6.90 -6.67
N ALA A 34 11.96 -6.72 -7.52
CA ALA A 34 11.13 -5.53 -7.47
C ALA A 34 9.84 -5.73 -6.64
N ASP A 35 9.45 -4.69 -5.90
CA ASP A 35 8.14 -4.58 -5.22
C ASP A 35 7.91 -5.69 -4.18
N CYS A 36 8.93 -5.95 -3.35
CA CYS A 36 8.87 -6.96 -2.31
C CYS A 36 7.89 -6.58 -1.21
N THR A 37 7.18 -7.57 -0.70
CA THR A 37 6.20 -7.43 0.39
C THR A 37 6.60 -8.19 1.64
N GLU A 38 7.61 -9.06 1.53
CA GLU A 38 8.17 -9.80 2.66
C GLU A 38 9.68 -9.98 2.45
N LEU A 39 10.42 -9.94 3.54
CA LEU A 39 11.88 -10.14 3.58
C LEU A 39 12.21 -11.10 4.71
N ASP A 40 13.06 -12.07 4.41
CA ASP A 40 13.65 -12.96 5.40
C ASP A 40 15.15 -13.11 5.14
N ILE A 41 15.93 -13.42 6.15
CA ILE A 41 17.38 -13.53 6.08
C ILE A 41 17.82 -14.94 6.52
N ASP A 42 18.45 -15.65 5.62
CA ASP A 42 19.25 -16.83 5.96
C ASP A 42 20.59 -16.36 6.53
N ALA A 43 20.71 -16.38 7.85
CA ALA A 43 21.91 -15.87 8.55
C ALA A 43 23.16 -16.72 8.28
N GLU A 44 23.02 -18.03 8.03
CA GLU A 44 24.14 -18.94 7.76
C GLU A 44 24.73 -18.66 6.38
N LYS A 45 23.87 -18.51 5.37
CA LYS A 45 24.26 -18.24 3.99
C LYS A 45 24.49 -16.76 3.71
N LYS A 46 24.04 -15.87 4.61
CA LYS A 46 24.01 -14.40 4.42
C LYS A 46 23.23 -14.03 3.15
N GLU A 47 22.12 -14.69 2.93
CA GLU A 47 21.23 -14.50 1.78
C GLU A 47 19.90 -13.91 2.22
N VAL A 48 19.39 -12.97 1.42
CA VAL A 48 18.04 -12.43 1.59
C VAL A 48 17.06 -13.22 0.74
N ARG A 49 15.98 -13.67 1.35
CA ARG A 49 14.81 -14.23 0.68
C ARG A 49 13.85 -13.09 0.38
N TRP A 50 13.75 -12.75 -0.89
CA TRP A 50 12.92 -11.65 -1.37
C TRP A 50 11.57 -12.22 -1.80
N THR A 51 10.50 -11.93 -1.06
CA THR A 51 9.17 -12.41 -1.42
C THR A 51 8.35 -11.27 -2.04
N ARG A 52 7.74 -11.55 -3.17
CA ARG A 52 6.90 -10.60 -3.89
C ARG A 52 5.66 -11.27 -4.49
N PRO A 53 4.53 -10.53 -4.64
CA PRO A 53 3.41 -11.02 -5.41
C PRO A 53 3.77 -11.21 -6.89
N ALA A 54 3.31 -12.32 -7.46
CA ALA A 54 3.44 -12.66 -8.87
C ALA A 54 2.05 -12.98 -9.47
N PHE A 55 1.93 -12.90 -10.78
CA PHE A 55 0.70 -13.27 -11.51
C PHE A 55 -0.59 -12.70 -10.92
N GLY A 56 -0.66 -11.39 -10.76
CA GLY A 56 -1.85 -10.71 -10.25
C GLY A 56 -2.08 -10.83 -8.73
N GLY A 57 -1.09 -11.34 -7.99
CA GLY A 57 -1.15 -11.42 -6.52
C GLY A 57 -1.60 -12.76 -5.95
N ASN A 58 -1.99 -13.72 -6.79
CA ASN A 58 -2.42 -15.06 -6.34
C ASN A 58 -1.27 -15.98 -5.98
N LEU A 59 -0.07 -15.67 -6.43
CA LEU A 59 1.14 -16.42 -6.13
C LEU A 59 2.17 -15.50 -5.48
N MET A 60 2.90 -16.04 -4.51
CA MET A 60 4.04 -15.38 -3.91
C MET A 60 5.31 -16.02 -4.45
N ALA A 61 6.17 -15.23 -5.06
CA ALA A 61 7.46 -15.69 -5.56
C ALA A 61 8.56 -15.34 -4.55
N MET A 62 9.28 -16.33 -4.07
CA MET A 62 10.50 -16.16 -3.29
C MET A 62 11.69 -16.18 -4.25
N ILE A 63 12.51 -15.14 -4.22
CA ILE A 63 13.64 -14.92 -5.13
C ILE A 63 14.93 -14.82 -4.31
N LEU A 64 15.98 -15.43 -4.81
CA LEU A 64 17.32 -15.43 -4.21
C LEU A 64 18.32 -14.83 -5.19
N CYS A 65 19.41 -14.28 -4.65
CA CYS A 65 20.56 -13.81 -5.44
C CYS A 65 21.85 -14.35 -4.82
N PRO A 66 22.15 -15.66 -5.02
CA PRO A 66 23.28 -16.31 -4.35
C PRO A 66 24.64 -15.86 -4.87
N ASP A 67 24.76 -15.59 -6.17
CA ASP A 67 26.06 -15.47 -6.86
C ASP A 67 26.55 -14.02 -6.99
N HIS A 68 25.69 -13.03 -6.77
CA HIS A 68 26.03 -11.62 -6.99
C HIS A 68 25.84 -10.77 -5.73
N ARG A 69 26.66 -9.73 -5.61
CA ARG A 69 26.59 -8.74 -4.54
C ARG A 69 26.70 -7.32 -5.13
N PRO A 70 26.01 -6.33 -4.53
CA PRO A 70 25.04 -6.48 -3.46
C PRO A 70 23.77 -7.22 -3.90
N GLN A 71 23.10 -7.88 -2.96
CA GLN A 71 21.74 -8.36 -3.16
C GLN A 71 20.80 -7.16 -3.12
N MET A 72 19.96 -6.97 -4.11
CA MET A 72 19.16 -5.77 -4.23
C MET A 72 17.66 -6.05 -4.32
N GLY A 73 16.86 -5.22 -3.68
CA GLY A 73 15.41 -5.25 -3.83
C GLY A 73 14.77 -3.89 -3.61
N THR A 74 13.67 -3.66 -4.31
CA THR A 74 12.77 -2.58 -3.96
C THR A 74 11.66 -3.11 -3.06
N VAL A 75 11.34 -2.37 -2.00
CA VAL A 75 10.38 -2.77 -0.96
C VAL A 75 9.15 -1.89 -1.04
N ARG A 76 7.98 -2.51 -1.09
CA ARG A 76 6.69 -1.81 -1.18
C ARG A 76 6.46 -1.00 0.10
N PRO A 77 6.16 0.31 0.01
CA PRO A 77 5.79 1.11 1.17
C PRO A 77 4.53 0.57 1.87
N GLY A 78 4.49 0.67 3.20
CA GLY A 78 3.32 0.33 4.00
C GLY A 78 3.05 -1.17 4.22
N VAL A 79 3.97 -2.07 3.80
CA VAL A 79 3.77 -3.54 3.98
C VAL A 79 4.43 -4.11 5.22
N PHE A 80 5.33 -3.33 5.86
CA PHE A 80 5.97 -3.73 7.11
C PHE A 80 5.41 -2.92 8.28
N SER A 81 5.08 -3.59 9.38
CA SER A 81 4.72 -2.91 10.62
C SER A 81 5.93 -2.17 11.19
N LYS A 82 5.68 -1.01 11.80
CA LYS A 82 6.71 -0.25 12.54
C LYS A 82 6.82 -0.81 13.95
N GLU A 83 7.53 -1.92 14.10
CA GLU A 83 7.84 -2.42 15.43
C GLU A 83 9.04 -1.66 16.00
N ALA A 84 8.92 -1.22 17.26
CA ALA A 84 10.04 -0.67 17.99
C ALA A 84 11.01 -1.79 18.34
N ILE A 85 11.94 -2.07 17.44
CA ILE A 85 13.13 -2.86 17.77
C ILE A 85 13.98 -1.95 18.65
N GLY A 86 14.29 -2.38 19.89
CA GLY A 86 15.07 -1.59 20.85
C GLY A 86 16.30 -0.94 20.19
N ALA A 87 16.60 0.28 20.59
CA ALA A 87 17.71 1.05 20.02
C ALA A 87 18.98 0.21 20.00
N LYS A 88 19.53 -0.04 18.81
CA LYS A 88 20.90 -0.56 18.70
C LYS A 88 21.83 0.57 19.10
N GLU A 89 22.55 0.37 20.18
CA GLU A 89 23.69 1.23 20.51
C GLU A 89 24.76 1.07 19.42
N ASN A 90 25.36 2.19 19.00
CA ASN A 90 26.42 2.28 17.99
C ASN A 90 26.00 2.09 16.51
N ILE A 91 25.00 2.84 16.06
CA ILE A 91 24.76 3.03 14.63
C ILE A 91 25.68 4.16 14.14
N GLU A 92 26.59 3.84 13.23
CA GLU A 92 27.40 4.85 12.55
C GLU A 92 26.59 5.46 11.41
N ILE A 93 26.37 6.77 11.48
CA ILE A 93 25.73 7.54 10.39
C ILE A 93 26.85 8.19 9.57
N LEU A 94 26.88 7.85 8.28
CA LEU A 94 27.87 8.39 7.34
C LEU A 94 27.19 9.39 6.41
N ASP A 95 27.63 10.65 6.48
CA ASP A 95 27.22 11.68 5.53
C ASP A 95 28.17 11.71 4.35
N GLU A 96 27.62 11.61 3.14
CA GLU A 96 28.38 11.64 1.89
C GLU A 96 27.99 12.84 1.04
N ASP A 97 28.97 13.68 0.73
CA ASP A 97 28.80 14.75 -0.27
C ASP A 97 28.87 14.16 -1.68
N ILE A 98 27.71 13.86 -2.25
CA ILE A 98 27.61 13.31 -3.59
C ILE A 98 27.60 14.44 -4.61
N LYS A 99 28.72 14.63 -5.31
CA LYS A 99 28.79 15.57 -6.44
C LYS A 99 28.26 14.90 -7.70
N PHE A 100 27.32 15.58 -8.35
CA PHE A 100 26.83 15.13 -9.64
C PHE A 100 27.89 15.43 -10.72
N GLU A 101 28.49 14.38 -11.27
CA GLU A 101 29.45 14.49 -12.37
C GLU A 101 28.72 14.26 -13.70
N GLY A 102 28.48 15.31 -14.45
CA GLY A 102 27.89 15.26 -15.78
C GLY A 102 26.76 16.24 -16.02
N GLU A 103 26.39 16.41 -17.28
CA GLU A 103 25.24 17.21 -17.67
C GLU A 103 23.95 16.39 -17.61
N ALA A 104 22.93 16.92 -16.94
CA ALA A 104 21.61 16.31 -16.95
C ALA A 104 20.99 16.45 -18.35
N ARG A 105 20.57 15.33 -18.94
CA ARG A 105 19.91 15.32 -20.26
C ARG A 105 18.51 15.93 -20.23
N THR A 106 17.94 16.08 -19.05
CA THR A 106 16.61 16.63 -18.81
C THR A 106 16.68 17.72 -17.76
N LYS A 107 15.83 18.74 -17.92
CA LYS A 107 15.67 19.83 -16.97
C LYS A 107 14.20 19.89 -16.54
N ILE A 108 13.95 19.98 -15.24
CA ILE A 108 12.61 20.27 -14.73
C ILE A 108 12.32 21.72 -15.13
N LEU A 109 11.27 21.91 -15.94
CA LEU A 109 10.86 23.24 -16.39
C LEU A 109 9.95 23.91 -15.36
N ASP A 110 9.06 23.10 -14.76
CA ASP A 110 8.12 23.56 -13.75
C ASP A 110 7.70 22.39 -12.85
N PHE A 111 7.28 22.69 -11.63
CA PHE A 111 6.69 21.75 -10.68
C PHE A 111 5.34 22.33 -10.25
N ILE A 112 4.27 21.73 -10.74
CA ILE A 112 2.90 22.11 -10.36
C ILE A 112 2.49 21.18 -9.21
N PRO A 113 2.49 21.67 -7.95
CA PRO A 113 1.99 20.88 -6.83
C PRO A 113 0.50 20.59 -7.07
N ARG A 114 0.07 19.39 -6.71
CA ARG A 114 -1.38 19.15 -6.62
C ARG A 114 -1.93 20.01 -5.48
N ASP A 115 -3.14 20.56 -5.67
CA ASP A 115 -3.80 21.31 -4.62
C ASP A 115 -3.92 20.45 -3.37
N GLU A 116 -3.44 20.97 -2.23
CA GLU A 116 -3.41 20.26 -0.93
C GLU A 116 -4.80 19.79 -0.47
N GLY A 117 -5.88 20.36 -1.05
CA GLY A 117 -7.26 19.97 -0.75
C GLY A 117 -7.68 18.56 -1.20
N ASP A 118 -6.92 17.93 -2.14
CA ASP A 118 -7.22 16.60 -2.70
C ASP A 118 -6.28 15.50 -2.17
N GLU A 119 -5.32 15.83 -1.32
CA GLU A 119 -4.38 14.85 -0.80
C GLU A 119 -4.93 14.12 0.42
N VAL A 120 -5.36 12.89 0.20
CA VAL A 120 -5.88 12.01 1.25
C VAL A 120 -4.76 11.10 1.73
N ASP A 121 -4.43 11.17 3.01
CA ASP A 121 -3.47 10.23 3.61
C ASP A 121 -4.15 8.88 3.88
N LEU A 122 -4.15 8.04 2.85
CA LEU A 122 -4.60 6.65 2.98
C LEU A 122 -3.51 5.73 3.56
N VAL A 123 -2.24 6.09 3.39
CA VAL A 123 -1.13 5.18 3.77
C VAL A 123 -0.89 5.22 5.27
N GLY A 124 -1.04 6.39 5.89
CA GLY A 124 -0.91 6.58 7.33
C GLY A 124 -2.19 6.35 8.14
N ALA A 125 -3.34 6.12 7.47
CA ALA A 125 -4.62 6.00 8.14
C ALA A 125 -4.76 4.69 8.94
N GLU A 126 -5.20 4.77 10.19
CA GLU A 126 -5.51 3.59 11.02
C GLU A 126 -6.84 2.92 10.62
N PHE A 127 -7.81 3.73 10.21
CA PHE A 127 -9.13 3.27 9.77
C PHE A 127 -9.41 3.78 8.37
N ILE A 128 -9.79 2.87 7.47
CA ILE A 128 -10.18 3.23 6.11
C ILE A 128 -11.56 2.66 5.82
N VAL A 129 -12.46 3.53 5.38
CA VAL A 129 -13.76 3.13 4.87
C VAL A 129 -13.79 3.37 3.37
N SER A 130 -13.89 2.30 2.60
CA SER A 130 -13.81 2.36 1.13
C SER A 130 -15.14 2.06 0.48
N GLY A 131 -15.53 2.94 -0.45
CA GLY A 131 -16.70 2.77 -1.29
C GLY A 131 -16.40 2.16 -2.66
N GLY A 132 -17.24 1.22 -3.09
CA GLY A 132 -17.16 0.62 -4.41
C GLY A 132 -18.30 1.02 -5.33
N ARG A 133 -18.32 0.42 -6.54
CA ARG A 133 -19.39 0.64 -7.52
C ARG A 133 -20.76 0.22 -7.02
N GLY A 134 -20.85 -0.61 -5.97
CA GLY A 134 -22.10 -0.98 -5.31
C GLY A 134 -22.85 0.18 -4.69
N LEU A 135 -22.20 1.33 -4.47
CA LEU A 135 -22.83 2.58 -4.04
C LEU A 135 -23.84 3.14 -5.07
N GLY A 136 -23.69 2.81 -6.34
CA GLY A 136 -24.61 3.16 -7.43
C GLY A 136 -24.60 4.62 -7.88
N ASP A 137 -24.23 5.57 -7.03
CA ASP A 137 -24.25 7.01 -7.32
C ASP A 137 -23.16 7.72 -6.52
N PRO A 138 -22.46 8.74 -7.08
CA PRO A 138 -21.41 9.49 -6.37
C PRO A 138 -21.91 10.18 -5.09
N LYS A 139 -23.17 10.64 -5.03
CA LYS A 139 -23.75 11.24 -3.82
C LYS A 139 -23.75 10.30 -2.62
N ASN A 140 -23.76 8.98 -2.85
CA ASN A 140 -23.78 7.97 -1.80
C ASN A 140 -22.41 7.80 -1.12
N PHE A 141 -21.34 8.45 -1.62
CA PHE A 141 -20.10 8.58 -0.87
C PHE A 141 -20.27 9.36 0.44
N ALA A 142 -21.35 10.11 0.60
CA ALA A 142 -21.70 10.71 1.89
C ALA A 142 -21.83 9.66 3.02
N LEU A 143 -22.42 8.48 2.72
CA LEU A 143 -22.51 7.38 3.68
C LEU A 143 -21.11 6.85 4.10
N ILE A 144 -20.20 6.78 3.14
CA ILE A 144 -18.84 6.32 3.39
C ILE A 144 -18.10 7.34 4.25
N LYS A 145 -18.28 8.63 3.95
CA LYS A 145 -17.70 9.71 4.71
C LYS A 145 -18.22 9.73 6.15
N ASP A 146 -19.53 9.62 6.34
CA ASP A 146 -20.15 9.62 7.67
C ASP A 146 -19.64 8.46 8.56
N LEU A 147 -19.42 7.29 7.96
CA LEU A 147 -18.85 6.14 8.67
C LEU A 147 -17.35 6.34 8.95
N ALA A 148 -16.60 6.90 8.01
CA ALA A 148 -15.20 7.22 8.20
C ALA A 148 -15.02 8.26 9.32
N ASP A 149 -15.80 9.35 9.28
CA ASP A 149 -15.78 10.41 10.30
C ASP A 149 -16.14 9.83 11.69
N ALA A 150 -17.10 8.89 11.77
CA ALA A 150 -17.44 8.23 13.04
C ALA A 150 -16.28 7.38 13.62
N LEU A 151 -15.34 6.95 12.79
CA LEU A 151 -14.17 6.16 13.17
C LEU A 151 -12.88 7.00 13.31
N ASP A 152 -12.92 8.31 13.09
CA ASP A 152 -11.75 9.18 12.87
C ASP A 152 -10.85 8.63 11.76
N GLY A 153 -11.47 8.06 10.74
CA GLY A 153 -10.83 7.37 9.65
C GLY A 153 -10.85 8.13 8.33
N THR A 154 -10.31 7.51 7.30
CA THR A 154 -10.13 8.10 5.98
C THR A 154 -11.01 7.40 4.94
N VAL A 155 -11.53 8.18 3.99
CA VAL A 155 -12.32 7.65 2.87
C VAL A 155 -11.41 7.08 1.80
N GLY A 156 -11.61 5.81 1.46
CA GLY A 156 -11.01 5.15 0.32
C GLY A 156 -12.02 4.81 -0.78
N SER A 157 -11.54 4.31 -1.90
CA SER A 157 -12.41 3.87 -2.98
C SER A 157 -11.82 2.75 -3.81
N SER A 158 -12.69 2.04 -4.54
CA SER A 158 -12.27 1.12 -5.58
C SER A 158 -11.95 1.87 -6.87
N ARG A 159 -11.09 1.28 -7.73
CA ARG A 159 -10.80 1.80 -9.06
C ARG A 159 -12.09 2.05 -9.87
N ALA A 160 -13.07 1.17 -9.79
CA ALA A 160 -14.31 1.29 -10.55
C ALA A 160 -15.13 2.55 -10.19
N ALA A 161 -15.04 3.03 -8.95
CA ALA A 161 -15.67 4.28 -8.53
C ALA A 161 -14.88 5.51 -9.03
N VAL A 162 -13.55 5.43 -9.05
CA VAL A 162 -12.68 6.47 -9.62
C VAL A 162 -12.85 6.58 -11.12
N ASP A 163 -12.81 5.45 -11.84
CA ASP A 163 -13.00 5.42 -13.31
C ASP A 163 -14.40 5.94 -13.72
N ALA A 164 -15.40 5.81 -12.84
CA ALA A 164 -16.74 6.39 -13.05
C ALA A 164 -16.81 7.90 -12.71
N GLY A 165 -15.72 8.52 -12.25
CA GLY A 165 -15.66 9.94 -11.89
C GLY A 165 -16.39 10.28 -10.57
N TRP A 166 -16.66 9.29 -9.71
CA TRP A 166 -17.40 9.51 -8.47
C TRP A 166 -16.56 10.11 -7.36
N ILE A 167 -15.27 9.85 -7.39
CA ILE A 167 -14.31 10.34 -6.40
C ILE A 167 -12.92 10.46 -7.04
N SER A 168 -12.07 11.32 -6.50
CA SER A 168 -10.71 11.56 -6.98
C SER A 168 -9.82 10.31 -6.89
N HIS A 169 -8.84 10.21 -7.81
CA HIS A 169 -7.83 9.14 -7.81
C HIS A 169 -7.00 9.08 -6.52
N SER A 170 -6.89 10.19 -5.77
CA SER A 170 -6.19 10.23 -4.47
C SER A 170 -6.78 9.25 -3.45
N HIS A 171 -8.06 8.89 -3.57
CA HIS A 171 -8.77 7.92 -2.75
C HIS A 171 -8.64 6.47 -3.23
N GLN A 172 -8.01 6.21 -4.38
CA GLN A 172 -7.98 4.88 -4.96
C GLN A 172 -7.10 3.92 -4.17
N VAL A 173 -7.69 2.81 -3.72
CA VAL A 173 -7.01 1.68 -3.09
C VAL A 173 -6.89 0.52 -4.08
N GLY A 174 -5.71 -0.07 -4.19
CA GLY A 174 -5.45 -1.19 -5.07
C GLY A 174 -4.08 -1.14 -5.72
N GLN A 175 -3.81 -2.09 -6.59
CA GLN A 175 -2.53 -2.24 -7.30
C GLN A 175 -2.13 -1.01 -8.12
N SER A 176 -3.11 -0.33 -8.74
CA SER A 176 -2.90 0.89 -9.54
C SER A 176 -3.20 2.18 -8.76
N GLY A 177 -3.54 2.06 -7.49
CA GLY A 177 -3.73 3.16 -6.55
C GLY A 177 -2.75 3.08 -5.38
N LYS A 178 -3.22 3.41 -4.18
CA LYS A 178 -2.44 3.30 -2.95
C LYS A 178 -2.57 1.89 -2.36
N THR A 179 -1.45 1.32 -1.92
CA THR A 179 -1.43 0.12 -1.07
C THR A 179 -1.45 0.59 0.38
N VAL A 180 -2.35 0.02 1.17
CA VAL A 180 -2.65 0.47 2.53
C VAL A 180 -2.57 -0.68 3.53
N GLY A 181 -2.24 -0.36 4.79
CA GLY A 181 -2.17 -1.32 5.89
C GLY A 181 -2.82 -0.76 7.15
N PRO A 182 -4.13 -0.43 7.10
CA PRO A 182 -4.84 0.09 8.28
C PRO A 182 -5.08 -1.00 9.32
N ARG A 183 -5.32 -0.60 10.55
CA ARG A 183 -5.84 -1.52 11.58
C ARG A 183 -7.20 -2.10 11.19
N VAL A 184 -8.06 -1.29 10.58
CA VAL A 184 -9.35 -1.76 10.07
C VAL A 184 -9.62 -1.17 8.69
N TYR A 185 -9.91 -2.03 7.75
CA TYR A 185 -10.39 -1.69 6.42
C TYR A 185 -11.84 -2.11 6.24
N ILE A 186 -12.74 -1.17 5.98
CA ILE A 186 -14.15 -1.46 5.74
C ILE A 186 -14.44 -1.31 4.25
N ALA A 187 -14.75 -2.41 3.58
CA ALA A 187 -15.10 -2.47 2.17
C ALA A 187 -16.61 -2.44 1.98
N VAL A 188 -17.16 -1.37 1.42
CA VAL A 188 -18.61 -1.17 1.24
C VAL A 188 -18.95 -1.21 -0.25
N GLY A 189 -19.74 -2.19 -0.66
CA GLY A 189 -20.15 -2.33 -2.07
C GLY A 189 -18.98 -2.56 -3.04
N ILE A 190 -17.90 -3.18 -2.56
CA ILE A 190 -16.71 -3.55 -3.33
C ILE A 190 -16.78 -5.03 -3.64
N SER A 191 -16.54 -5.41 -4.90
CA SER A 191 -16.60 -6.82 -5.34
C SER A 191 -15.39 -7.64 -4.85
N GLY A 192 -14.22 -7.01 -4.68
CA GLY A 192 -13.01 -7.74 -4.30
C GLY A 192 -12.20 -8.26 -5.49
N ALA A 193 -12.10 -7.48 -6.56
CA ALA A 193 -11.17 -7.80 -7.64
C ALA A 193 -9.75 -7.95 -7.11
N ILE A 194 -8.96 -8.86 -7.68
CA ILE A 194 -7.59 -9.21 -7.26
C ILE A 194 -6.72 -7.96 -7.13
N GLN A 195 -6.86 -7.01 -8.06
CA GLN A 195 -6.10 -5.76 -8.03
C GLN A 195 -6.46 -4.87 -6.83
N HIS A 196 -7.72 -4.92 -6.35
CA HIS A 196 -8.13 -4.22 -5.15
C HIS A 196 -7.58 -4.92 -3.90
N LEU A 197 -7.72 -6.25 -3.84
CA LEU A 197 -7.21 -7.06 -2.74
C LEU A 197 -5.71 -6.91 -2.55
N ALA A 198 -4.93 -6.81 -3.64
CA ALA A 198 -3.50 -6.55 -3.58
C ALA A 198 -3.15 -5.24 -2.85
N GLY A 199 -4.06 -4.27 -2.84
CA GLY A 199 -3.90 -3.00 -2.14
C GLY A 199 -4.22 -3.02 -0.65
N ILE A 200 -4.86 -4.08 -0.14
CA ILE A 200 -5.32 -4.19 1.26
C ILE A 200 -4.75 -5.40 2.00
N ASN A 201 -3.78 -6.11 1.41
CA ASN A 201 -3.22 -7.32 1.99
C ASN A 201 -2.58 -7.08 3.38
N ALA A 202 -2.05 -5.89 3.62
CA ALA A 202 -1.43 -5.50 4.88
C ALA A 202 -2.41 -4.96 5.93
N ALA A 203 -3.73 -4.95 5.66
CA ALA A 203 -4.73 -4.56 6.65
C ALA A 203 -4.84 -5.62 7.75
N ASP A 204 -4.82 -5.21 9.02
CA ASP A 204 -4.92 -6.13 10.17
C ASP A 204 -6.29 -6.80 10.21
N LYS A 205 -7.36 -6.01 9.97
CA LYS A 205 -8.74 -6.49 9.90
C LYS A 205 -9.46 -5.92 8.69
N VAL A 206 -10.19 -6.78 8.00
CA VAL A 206 -11.03 -6.42 6.86
C VAL A 206 -12.48 -6.75 7.18
N ILE A 207 -13.36 -5.75 7.07
CA ILE A 207 -14.81 -5.89 7.20
C ILE A 207 -15.42 -5.65 5.82
N ALA A 208 -16.22 -6.59 5.33
CA ALA A 208 -16.88 -6.46 4.03
C ALA A 208 -18.39 -6.33 4.18
N ILE A 209 -18.98 -5.37 3.47
CA ILE A 209 -20.43 -5.18 3.36
C ILE A 209 -20.79 -5.26 1.87
N ASN A 210 -21.51 -6.31 1.50
CA ASN A 210 -21.94 -6.53 0.11
C ASN A 210 -23.29 -7.27 0.09
N LYS A 211 -24.12 -6.95 -0.90
CA LYS A 211 -25.38 -7.67 -1.09
C LYS A 211 -25.22 -9.03 -1.77
N ASP A 212 -24.11 -9.21 -2.51
CA ASP A 212 -23.78 -10.46 -3.19
C ASP A 212 -22.97 -11.36 -2.23
N PRO A 213 -23.53 -12.49 -1.76
CA PRO A 213 -22.86 -13.41 -0.83
C PRO A 213 -21.62 -14.07 -1.46
N ASP A 214 -21.53 -14.15 -2.77
CA ASP A 214 -20.44 -14.79 -3.50
C ASP A 214 -19.35 -13.77 -3.92
N ALA A 215 -19.45 -12.53 -3.48
CA ALA A 215 -18.46 -11.50 -3.79
C ALA A 215 -17.07 -11.91 -3.30
N PRO A 216 -16.02 -11.89 -4.16
CA PRO A 216 -14.66 -12.31 -3.80
C PRO A 216 -14.06 -11.56 -2.59
N ILE A 217 -14.59 -10.37 -2.25
CA ILE A 217 -14.16 -9.61 -1.08
C ILE A 217 -14.32 -10.40 0.22
N PHE A 218 -15.34 -11.25 0.32
CA PHE A 218 -15.57 -12.07 1.51
C PHE A 218 -14.48 -13.10 1.73
N GLY A 219 -13.78 -13.55 0.67
CA GLY A 219 -12.63 -14.44 0.79
C GLY A 219 -11.41 -13.80 1.48
N ARG A 220 -11.37 -12.46 1.56
CA ARG A 220 -10.31 -11.71 2.29
C ARG A 220 -10.80 -11.16 3.63
N ALA A 221 -12.12 -11.04 3.81
CA ALA A 221 -12.71 -10.40 4.97
C ALA A 221 -12.59 -11.27 6.24
N ASP A 222 -12.21 -10.64 7.35
CA ASP A 222 -12.30 -11.24 8.69
C ASP A 222 -13.76 -11.26 9.18
N TYR A 223 -14.54 -10.25 8.77
CA TYR A 223 -15.98 -10.14 9.07
C TYR A 223 -16.74 -9.74 7.82
N GLY A 224 -17.79 -10.48 7.52
CA GLY A 224 -18.67 -10.23 6.37
C GLY A 224 -20.10 -9.95 6.78
N ILE A 225 -20.72 -8.93 6.18
CA ILE A 225 -22.14 -8.64 6.32
C ILE A 225 -22.75 -8.73 4.93
N VAL A 226 -23.57 -9.76 4.72
CA VAL A 226 -24.37 -9.88 3.48
C VAL A 226 -25.67 -9.10 3.67
N GLY A 227 -25.80 -7.97 2.95
CA GLY A 227 -26.96 -7.10 3.11
C GLY A 227 -26.90 -5.84 2.25
N ASP A 228 -27.96 -5.06 2.33
CA ASP A 228 -28.03 -3.75 1.67
C ASP A 228 -27.16 -2.74 2.44
N LEU A 229 -26.18 -2.17 1.76
CA LEU A 229 -25.30 -1.17 2.35
C LEU A 229 -26.05 0.08 2.84
N PHE A 230 -27.18 0.43 2.21
CA PHE A 230 -28.01 1.57 2.62
C PHE A 230 -28.76 1.34 3.95
N GLU A 231 -28.93 0.08 4.35
CA GLU A 231 -29.46 -0.27 5.67
C GLU A 231 -28.36 -0.52 6.70
N VAL A 232 -27.28 -1.20 6.28
CA VAL A 232 -26.22 -1.66 7.17
C VAL A 232 -25.32 -0.48 7.61
N VAL A 233 -24.88 0.35 6.66
CA VAL A 233 -23.89 1.42 6.94
C VAL A 233 -24.44 2.45 7.93
N PRO A 234 -25.68 2.97 7.78
CA PRO A 234 -26.23 3.92 8.77
C PRO A 234 -26.33 3.34 10.18
N LYS A 235 -26.81 2.08 10.31
CA LYS A 235 -26.91 1.41 11.61
C LYS A 235 -25.54 1.19 12.26
N LEU A 236 -24.53 0.84 11.45
CA LEU A 236 -23.16 0.68 11.93
C LEU A 236 -22.58 2.01 12.40
N THR A 237 -22.82 3.08 11.63
CA THR A 237 -22.37 4.44 11.96
C THR A 237 -22.98 4.91 13.29
N GLU A 238 -24.29 4.69 13.47
CA GLU A 238 -25.00 5.03 14.70
C GLU A 238 -24.47 4.24 15.91
N ALA A 239 -24.27 2.93 15.74
CA ALA A 239 -23.74 2.07 16.81
C ALA A 239 -22.34 2.52 17.26
N ILE A 240 -21.47 2.92 16.31
CA ILE A 240 -20.13 3.42 16.62
C ILE A 240 -20.20 4.76 17.36
N LYS A 241 -21.02 5.71 16.88
CA LYS A 241 -21.21 7.01 17.54
C LYS A 241 -21.70 6.85 18.97
N ASN A 242 -22.69 5.97 19.19
CA ASN A 242 -23.24 5.68 20.52
C ASN A 242 -22.21 5.07 21.46
N LYS A 243 -21.31 4.21 20.93
CA LYS A 243 -20.27 3.57 21.74
C LYS A 243 -19.13 4.53 22.09
N LYS A 244 -18.86 5.54 21.25
CA LYS A 244 -17.87 6.59 21.55
C LYS A 244 -18.38 7.62 22.57
N ALA A 245 -19.70 7.80 22.67
CA ALA A 245 -20.33 8.76 23.60
C ALA A 245 -20.47 8.23 25.03
N ASN A 246 -20.31 6.92 25.24
CA ASN A 246 -20.32 6.23 26.54
C ASN A 246 -18.90 5.83 26.96
#